data_125cbffc2bbb1bc0d94f6ddca419cb4d
#
_entry.id   125cbffc2bbb1bc0d94f6ddca419cb4d
#
_cell.length_a   1.000
_cell.length_b   1.000
_cell.length_c   1.000
_cell.angle_alpha   90.00
_cell.angle_beta   90.00
_cell.angle_gamma   90.00
#
_symmetry.space_group_name_H-M   'P 1'
#
loop_
_entity.id
_entity.type
_entity.pdbx_description
1 polymer ?
#
loop_
_entity_poly.entity_id
_entity_poly.type
_entity_poly.pdbx_seq_one_letter_code
_entity_poly.pdbx_strand_id
1 'polypeptide(L)'
;YFNNRLVSVGWKWLLNKNVNYEFFYHIDKDTWYNSQNVNRIQSDLNQADVLVGQNIKFDIMWLRSCGFKYDGVLYDTMVAEYIRSKGRRWSLALDALAKRYNVTQKEKDLVAPYIKEGKTFYEIPAEIVEEYGIADVVATEEVAVKQLEAFGLTFEEIYETDTKTVI
;
A
#
# COMPACT_ATOMS: atom_id res chain seq x y z
N TYR A 1 -8.03 15.04 9.70
CA TYR A 1 -6.76 14.41 10.10
C TYR A 1 -6.13 15.06 11.34
N PHE A 2 -6.78 16.02 11.95
CA PHE A 2 -6.32 16.85 13.07
C PHE A 2 -6.10 16.00 14.30
N ASN A 3 -5.69 15.01 14.60
CA ASN A 3 -5.24 14.25 15.78
C ASN A 3 -4.81 12.81 15.43
N ASN A 4 -4.82 12.44 14.16
CA ASN A 4 -4.37 11.13 13.74
C ASN A 4 -2.86 11.18 13.42
N ARG A 5 -2.16 10.08 13.66
CA ARG A 5 -0.73 9.96 13.42
C ARG A 5 -0.46 8.80 12.47
N LEU A 6 0.58 8.95 11.65
CA LEU A 6 1.08 7.85 10.84
C LEU A 6 1.70 6.81 11.78
N VAL A 7 1.16 5.60 11.79
CA VAL A 7 1.63 4.52 12.65
C VAL A 7 2.84 3.84 12.04
N SER A 8 2.71 3.41 10.79
CA SER A 8 3.76 2.69 10.06
C SER A 8 3.62 2.85 8.56
N VAL A 9 4.68 2.54 7.83
CA VAL A 9 4.71 2.48 6.37
C VAL A 9 5.42 1.20 5.95
N GLY A 10 4.76 0.40 5.11
CA GLY A 10 5.36 -0.75 4.44
C GLY A 10 5.50 -0.47 2.95
N TRP A 11 6.66 -0.80 2.36
CA TRP A 11 6.88 -0.67 0.91
C TRP A 11 7.93 -1.64 0.40
N LYS A 12 7.93 -1.88 -0.89
CA LYS A 12 8.97 -2.66 -1.57
C LYS A 12 9.18 -2.17 -3.00
N TRP A 13 10.33 -2.44 -3.53
CA TRP A 13 10.59 -2.29 -4.94
C TRP A 13 10.01 -3.48 -5.71
N LEU A 14 9.49 -3.23 -6.87
CA LEU A 14 8.89 -4.25 -7.74
C LEU A 14 9.87 -5.43 -7.93
N LEU A 15 9.37 -6.64 -7.79
CA LEU A 15 10.11 -7.91 -7.88
C LEU A 15 11.23 -8.09 -6.85
N ASN A 16 11.44 -7.15 -5.95
CA ASN A 16 12.36 -7.36 -4.83
C ASN A 16 11.72 -8.33 -3.83
N LYS A 17 12.50 -9.24 -3.25
CA LYS A 17 12.01 -10.16 -2.23
C LYS A 17 11.80 -9.48 -0.87
N ASN A 18 12.54 -8.41 -0.61
CA ASN A 18 12.52 -7.73 0.68
C ASN A 18 11.43 -6.65 0.71
N VAL A 19 10.59 -6.71 1.73
CA VAL A 19 9.68 -5.64 2.10
C VAL A 19 10.37 -4.76 3.14
N ASN A 20 10.35 -3.46 2.94
CA ASN A 20 10.75 -2.48 3.94
C ASN A 20 9.54 -2.15 4.81
N TYR A 21 9.77 -1.98 6.11
CA TYR A 21 8.72 -1.61 7.05
C TYR A 21 9.29 -0.68 8.12
N GLU A 22 8.62 0.44 8.38
CA GLU A 22 9.07 1.46 9.33
C GLU A 22 7.91 1.90 10.22
N PHE A 23 8.16 1.96 11.53
CA PHE A 23 7.23 2.54 12.48
C PHE A 23 7.55 4.01 12.74
N PHE A 24 6.50 4.83 12.80
CA PHE A 24 6.56 6.27 13.12
C PHE A 24 5.91 6.59 14.47
N TYR A 25 4.88 5.86 14.82
CA TYR A 25 4.17 6.01 16.08
C TYR A 25 3.63 4.66 16.52
N HIS A 26 4.26 4.06 17.52
CA HIS A 26 3.84 2.77 18.06
C HIS A 26 4.32 2.60 19.50
N ILE A 27 3.43 2.07 20.35
CA ILE A 27 3.68 1.94 21.80
C ILE A 27 4.86 1.00 22.09
N ASP A 28 4.93 -0.16 21.42
CA ASP A 28 5.96 -1.18 21.66
C ASP A 28 7.33 -0.79 21.12
N LYS A 29 7.39 0.17 20.21
CA LYS A 29 8.63 0.58 19.55
C LYS A 29 9.22 1.86 20.16
N ASP A 30 8.50 2.50 21.09
CA ASP A 30 8.86 3.82 21.62
C ASP A 30 9.31 4.81 20.52
N THR A 31 8.62 4.71 19.37
CA THR A 31 8.99 5.43 18.17
C THR A 31 8.15 6.68 18.01
N TRP A 32 8.86 7.79 17.92
CA TRP A 32 8.33 9.08 17.58
C TRP A 32 9.12 9.57 16.37
N TYR A 33 8.44 9.90 15.31
CA TYR A 33 8.92 10.52 14.07
C TYR A 33 10.47 10.59 13.96
N ASN A 34 11.08 9.54 13.43
CA ASN A 34 12.53 9.47 13.26
C ASN A 34 12.92 10.09 11.90
N SER A 35 13.79 11.10 11.92
CA SER A 35 14.26 11.76 10.70
C SER A 35 14.97 10.83 9.71
N GLN A 36 15.62 9.76 10.19
CA GLN A 36 16.27 8.79 9.31
C GLN A 36 15.26 7.99 8.49
N ASN A 37 14.15 7.53 9.11
CA ASN A 37 13.08 6.81 8.44
C ASN A 37 12.37 7.72 7.42
N VAL A 38 12.14 8.97 7.77
CA VAL A 38 11.58 9.97 6.85
C VAL A 38 12.47 10.14 5.62
N ASN A 39 13.77 10.34 5.81
CA ASN A 39 14.71 10.54 4.70
C ASN A 39 14.81 9.31 3.81
N ARG A 40 14.78 8.10 4.37
CA ARG A 40 14.81 6.85 3.61
C ARG A 40 13.60 6.71 2.71
N ILE A 41 12.39 6.87 3.27
CA ILE A 41 11.14 6.79 2.50
C ILE A 41 11.11 7.88 1.43
N GLN A 42 11.47 9.12 1.75
CA GLN A 42 11.49 10.20 0.77
C GLN A 42 12.51 9.94 -0.35
N SER A 43 13.67 9.35 -0.01
CA SER A 43 14.66 8.94 -1.02
C SER A 43 14.10 7.89 -1.99
N ASP A 44 13.40 6.89 -1.47
CA ASP A 44 12.79 5.85 -2.30
C ASP A 44 11.64 6.42 -3.15
N LEU A 45 10.80 7.30 -2.59
CA LEU A 45 9.75 8.00 -3.34
C LEU A 45 10.31 8.84 -4.49
N ASN A 46 11.45 9.51 -4.27
CA ASN A 46 12.09 10.33 -5.31
C ASN A 46 12.67 9.52 -6.48
N GLN A 47 12.91 8.22 -6.28
CA GLN A 47 13.45 7.31 -7.28
C GLN A 47 12.35 6.49 -7.98
N ALA A 48 11.14 6.48 -7.44
CA ALA A 48 10.04 5.69 -7.97
C ALA A 48 9.34 6.45 -9.10
N ASP A 49 9.34 5.89 -10.30
CA ASP A 49 8.59 6.41 -11.45
C ASP A 49 7.10 6.15 -11.30
N VAL A 50 6.73 4.97 -10.81
CA VAL A 50 5.35 4.54 -10.55
C VAL A 50 5.20 4.06 -9.12
N LEU A 51 4.22 4.61 -8.40
CA LEU A 51 3.84 4.14 -7.07
C LEU A 51 2.56 3.31 -7.18
N VAL A 52 2.65 2.06 -6.72
CA VAL A 52 1.55 1.10 -6.76
C VAL A 52 0.93 0.96 -5.38
N GLY A 53 -0.38 0.95 -5.29
CA GLY A 53 -1.09 0.73 -4.03
C GLY A 53 -2.52 0.28 -4.20
N GLN A 54 -3.11 -0.19 -3.14
CA GLN A 54 -4.53 -0.52 -3.05
C GLN A 54 -5.28 0.66 -2.42
N ASN A 55 -6.14 1.34 -3.17
CA ASN A 55 -6.73 2.62 -2.74
C ASN A 55 -5.64 3.66 -2.40
N ILE A 56 -4.64 3.74 -3.28
CA ILE A 56 -3.41 4.53 -3.10
C ILE A 56 -3.68 6.01 -2.76
N LYS A 57 -4.83 6.53 -3.14
CA LYS A 57 -5.27 7.87 -2.78
C LYS A 57 -5.22 8.08 -1.26
N PHE A 58 -5.62 7.07 -0.49
CA PHE A 58 -5.59 7.15 0.98
C PHE A 58 -4.16 7.25 1.49
N ASP A 59 -3.26 6.42 0.99
CA ASP A 59 -1.85 6.41 1.41
C ASP A 59 -1.14 7.70 1.03
N ILE A 60 -1.33 8.19 -0.19
CA ILE A 60 -0.76 9.48 -0.65
C ILE A 60 -1.26 10.65 0.19
N MET A 61 -2.52 10.67 0.58
CA MET A 61 -3.04 11.72 1.46
C MET A 61 -2.35 11.69 2.84
N TRP A 62 -2.10 10.51 3.40
CA TRP A 62 -1.37 10.36 4.64
C TRP A 62 0.10 10.78 4.49
N LEU A 63 0.79 10.29 3.49
CA LEU A 63 2.18 10.66 3.21
C LEU A 63 2.32 12.17 3.06
N ARG A 64 1.47 12.80 2.26
CA ARG A 64 1.49 14.27 2.07
C ARG A 64 1.19 15.03 3.37
N SER A 65 0.26 14.54 4.19
CA SER A 65 -0.05 15.18 5.49
C SER A 65 1.13 15.09 6.48
N CYS A 66 2.02 14.12 6.29
CA CYS A 66 3.25 13.94 7.05
C CYS A 66 4.48 14.64 6.41
N GLY A 67 4.28 15.38 5.32
CA GLY A 67 5.33 16.17 4.66
C GLY A 67 6.09 15.44 3.56
N PHE A 68 5.75 14.18 3.24
CA PHE A 68 6.32 13.48 2.10
C PHE A 68 5.82 14.08 0.77
N LYS A 69 6.68 14.02 -0.25
CA LYS A 69 6.38 14.51 -1.60
C LYS A 69 6.50 13.37 -2.60
N TYR A 70 5.51 13.26 -3.46
CA TYR A 70 5.52 12.36 -4.60
C TYR A 70 4.66 12.96 -5.71
N ASP A 71 5.25 13.13 -6.87
CA ASP A 71 4.62 13.71 -8.08
C ASP A 71 4.71 12.77 -9.29
N GLY A 72 5.13 11.52 -9.06
CA GLY A 72 5.19 10.47 -10.10
C GLY A 72 3.82 9.88 -10.42
N VAL A 73 3.83 8.85 -11.24
CA VAL A 73 2.62 8.13 -11.67
C VAL A 73 2.08 7.26 -10.54
N LEU A 74 0.76 7.21 -10.40
CA LEU A 74 0.06 6.36 -9.43
C LEU A 74 -0.66 5.22 -10.15
N TYR A 75 -0.44 3.99 -9.70
CA TYR A 75 -1.24 2.83 -10.09
C TYR A 75 -2.07 2.34 -8.90
N ASP A 76 -3.38 2.44 -9.00
CA ASP A 76 -4.32 2.01 -7.96
C ASP A 76 -4.99 0.69 -8.35
N THR A 77 -4.65 -0.39 -7.65
CA THR A 77 -5.22 -1.71 -7.91
C THR A 77 -6.74 -1.77 -7.72
N MET A 78 -7.29 -0.94 -6.85
CA MET A 78 -8.73 -0.84 -6.66
C MET A 78 -9.41 -0.18 -7.86
N VAL A 79 -8.85 0.91 -8.38
CA VAL A 79 -9.36 1.63 -9.56
C VAL A 79 -9.21 0.77 -10.81
N ALA A 80 -8.05 0.13 -10.99
CA ALA A 80 -7.79 -0.79 -12.09
C ALA A 80 -8.84 -1.93 -12.14
N GLU A 81 -9.15 -2.51 -10.98
CA GLU A 81 -10.19 -3.55 -10.89
C GLU A 81 -11.59 -3.00 -11.18
N TYR A 82 -11.89 -1.80 -10.72
CA TYR A 82 -13.16 -1.15 -11.05
C TYR A 82 -13.34 -0.99 -12.57
N ILE A 83 -12.32 -0.49 -13.26
CA ILE A 83 -12.32 -0.36 -14.73
C ILE A 83 -12.49 -1.73 -15.38
N ARG A 84 -11.72 -2.73 -14.94
CA ARG A 84 -11.78 -4.10 -15.45
C ARG A 84 -13.15 -4.75 -15.25
N SER A 85 -13.84 -4.41 -14.18
CA SER A 85 -15.16 -4.95 -13.86
C SER A 85 -16.24 -4.51 -14.87
N LYS A 86 -16.00 -3.46 -15.65
CA LYS A 86 -16.95 -2.89 -16.63
C LYS A 86 -18.35 -2.66 -16.01
N GLY A 87 -18.40 -2.11 -14.81
CA GLY A 87 -19.63 -1.82 -14.08
C GLY A 87 -20.24 -3.01 -13.32
N ARG A 88 -19.60 -4.17 -13.32
CA ARG A 88 -20.04 -5.29 -12.47
C ARG A 88 -19.78 -4.92 -11.01
N ARG A 89 -20.68 -5.33 -10.12
CA ARG A 89 -20.57 -5.09 -8.67
C ARG A 89 -19.63 -6.13 -8.01
N TRP A 90 -18.37 -6.15 -8.43
CA TRP A 90 -17.35 -6.97 -7.79
C TRP A 90 -16.84 -6.29 -6.52
N SER A 91 -16.47 -7.11 -5.53
CA SER A 91 -15.72 -6.57 -4.38
C SER A 91 -14.36 -6.07 -4.85
N LEU A 92 -14.01 -4.87 -4.41
CA LEU A 92 -12.74 -4.20 -4.71
C LEU A 92 -11.76 -4.27 -3.53
N ALA A 93 -12.12 -4.97 -2.45
CA ALA A 93 -11.22 -5.20 -1.32
C ALA A 93 -10.01 -6.05 -1.74
N LEU A 94 -8.82 -5.76 -1.19
CA LEU A 94 -7.58 -6.46 -1.54
C LEU A 94 -7.71 -7.98 -1.42
N ASP A 95 -8.33 -8.48 -0.35
CA ASP A 95 -8.55 -9.92 -0.16
C ASP A 95 -9.42 -10.55 -1.26
N ALA A 96 -10.40 -9.81 -1.77
CA ALA A 96 -11.24 -10.26 -2.87
C ALA A 96 -10.46 -10.27 -4.20
N LEU A 97 -9.58 -9.29 -4.40
CA LEU A 97 -8.68 -9.25 -5.55
C LEU A 97 -7.67 -10.40 -5.47
N ALA A 98 -7.02 -10.59 -4.33
CA ALA A 98 -6.06 -11.66 -4.12
C ALA A 98 -6.66 -13.04 -4.44
N LYS A 99 -7.88 -13.30 -3.99
CA LYS A 99 -8.63 -14.52 -4.34
C LYS A 99 -8.91 -14.63 -5.83
N ARG A 100 -9.35 -13.54 -6.47
CA ARG A 100 -9.73 -13.53 -7.89
C ARG A 100 -8.54 -13.79 -8.81
N TYR A 101 -7.38 -13.24 -8.46
CA TYR A 101 -6.13 -13.41 -9.21
C TYR A 101 -5.31 -14.63 -8.78
N ASN A 102 -5.78 -15.36 -7.75
CA ASN A 102 -5.09 -16.52 -7.19
C ASN A 102 -3.64 -16.21 -6.82
N VAL A 103 -3.46 -15.09 -6.12
CA VAL A 103 -2.17 -14.65 -5.56
C VAL A 103 -2.13 -14.87 -4.05
N THR A 104 -1.04 -14.47 -3.40
CA THR A 104 -0.86 -14.61 -1.96
C THR A 104 -2.07 -14.05 -1.19
N GLN A 105 -2.64 -14.87 -0.34
CA GLN A 105 -3.77 -14.52 0.51
C GLN A 105 -3.31 -14.49 1.96
N LYS A 106 -3.86 -13.59 2.75
CA LYS A 106 -3.70 -13.63 4.19
C LYS A 106 -4.37 -14.88 4.75
N GLU A 107 -3.65 -15.68 5.51
CA GLU A 107 -4.23 -16.85 6.16
C GLU A 107 -5.31 -16.45 7.18
N LYS A 108 -5.11 -15.33 7.87
CA LYS A 108 -6.04 -14.77 8.85
C LYS A 108 -5.93 -13.24 8.86
N ASP A 109 -7.03 -12.58 9.16
CA ASP A 109 -7.00 -11.15 9.50
C ASP A 109 -6.50 -11.01 10.96
N LEU A 110 -5.19 -10.79 11.08
CA LEU A 110 -4.50 -10.73 12.38
C LEU A 110 -4.90 -9.52 13.22
N VAL A 111 -5.34 -8.44 12.59
CA VAL A 111 -5.69 -7.18 13.28
C VAL A 111 -7.17 -7.10 13.65
N ALA A 112 -8.05 -7.81 12.95
CA ALA A 112 -9.50 -7.74 13.17
C ALA A 112 -9.95 -8.01 14.62
N PRO A 113 -9.38 -8.97 15.37
CA PRO A 113 -9.73 -9.18 16.77
C PRO A 113 -9.50 -7.93 17.63
N TYR A 114 -8.35 -7.28 17.44
CA TYR A 114 -7.97 -6.08 18.20
C TYR A 114 -8.83 -4.87 17.84
N ILE A 115 -9.16 -4.70 16.55
CA ILE A 115 -10.06 -3.63 16.10
C ILE A 115 -11.47 -3.83 16.70
N LYS A 116 -11.96 -5.06 16.81
CA LYS A 116 -13.23 -5.36 17.48
C LYS A 116 -13.22 -5.03 18.97
N GLU A 117 -12.07 -5.13 19.63
CA GLU A 117 -11.85 -4.68 21.00
C GLU A 117 -11.74 -3.15 21.14
N GLY A 118 -11.79 -2.41 20.03
CA GLY A 118 -11.68 -0.94 20.00
C GLY A 118 -10.24 -0.42 20.04
N LYS A 119 -9.23 -1.28 19.85
CA LYS A 119 -7.82 -0.87 19.77
C LYS A 119 -7.53 -0.17 18.47
N THR A 120 -6.66 0.81 18.54
CA THR A 120 -6.07 1.48 17.37
C THR A 120 -4.80 0.77 16.93
N PHE A 121 -4.34 0.99 15.68
CA PHE A 121 -3.17 0.31 15.13
C PHE A 121 -1.89 0.51 15.96
N TYR A 122 -1.73 1.63 16.65
CA TYR A 122 -0.56 1.86 17.51
C TYR A 122 -0.61 1.12 18.85
N GLU A 123 -1.76 0.54 19.22
CA GLU A 123 -1.97 -0.26 20.44
C GLU A 123 -1.99 -1.77 20.17
N ILE A 124 -2.05 -2.19 18.91
CA ILE A 124 -1.92 -3.60 18.53
C ILE A 124 -0.44 -3.97 18.59
N PRO A 125 -0.05 -5.18 19.05
CA PRO A 125 1.35 -5.60 19.09
C PRO A 125 2.08 -5.29 17.77
N ALA A 126 3.28 -4.68 17.85
CA ALA A 126 4.00 -4.20 16.67
C ALA A 126 4.26 -5.30 15.64
N GLU A 127 4.57 -6.50 16.10
CA GLU A 127 4.81 -7.68 15.26
C GLU A 127 3.57 -8.04 14.41
N ILE A 128 2.38 -7.93 15.01
CA ILE A 128 1.10 -8.20 14.32
C ILE A 128 0.83 -7.12 13.26
N VAL A 129 1.08 -5.85 13.58
CA VAL A 129 0.90 -4.74 12.63
C VAL A 129 1.89 -4.85 11.46
N GLU A 130 3.13 -5.21 11.74
CA GLU A 130 4.18 -5.41 10.74
C GLU A 130 3.86 -6.60 9.82
N GLU A 131 3.53 -7.75 10.38
CA GLU A 131 3.14 -8.95 9.62
C GLU A 131 1.95 -8.67 8.71
N TYR A 132 0.92 -8.01 9.25
CA TYR A 132 -0.24 -7.59 8.49
C TYR A 132 0.13 -6.66 7.33
N GLY A 133 0.93 -5.62 7.60
CA GLY A 133 1.33 -4.64 6.60
C GLY A 133 2.24 -5.22 5.51
N ILE A 134 3.17 -6.11 5.89
CA ILE A 134 4.02 -6.83 4.93
C ILE A 134 3.18 -7.69 3.98
N ALA A 135 2.19 -8.42 4.52
CA ALA A 135 1.30 -9.24 3.71
C ALA A 135 0.48 -8.39 2.73
N ASP A 136 0.02 -7.20 3.14
CA ASP A 136 -0.70 -6.26 2.26
C ASP A 136 0.18 -5.73 1.13
N VAL A 137 1.44 -5.39 1.41
CA VAL A 137 2.40 -4.93 0.39
C VAL A 137 2.64 -6.02 -0.67
N VAL A 138 2.86 -7.27 -0.24
CA VAL A 138 3.09 -8.41 -1.15
C VAL A 138 1.85 -8.69 -1.99
N ALA A 139 0.69 -8.79 -1.37
CA ALA A 139 -0.56 -9.05 -2.10
C ALA A 139 -0.89 -7.94 -3.11
N THR A 140 -0.62 -6.67 -2.75
CA THR A 140 -0.85 -5.51 -3.64
C THR A 140 0.04 -5.59 -4.88
N GLU A 141 1.34 -5.90 -4.73
CA GLU A 141 2.23 -6.09 -5.87
C GLU A 141 1.75 -7.20 -6.79
N GLU A 142 1.49 -8.39 -6.22
CA GLU A 142 1.08 -9.55 -7.02
C GLU A 142 -0.24 -9.29 -7.76
N VAL A 143 -1.21 -8.62 -7.12
CA VAL A 143 -2.45 -8.19 -7.76
C VAL A 143 -2.17 -7.22 -8.90
N ALA A 144 -1.32 -6.21 -8.70
CA ALA A 144 -0.98 -5.25 -9.73
C ALA A 144 -0.35 -5.92 -10.96
N VAL A 145 0.61 -6.81 -10.76
CA VAL A 145 1.23 -7.60 -11.84
C VAL A 145 0.18 -8.37 -12.63
N LYS A 146 -0.73 -9.07 -11.94
CA LYS A 146 -1.81 -9.84 -12.59
C LYS A 146 -2.83 -8.96 -13.32
N GLN A 147 -3.09 -7.77 -12.81
CA GLN A 147 -3.94 -6.80 -13.50
C GLN A 147 -3.30 -6.29 -14.78
N LEU A 148 -2.01 -5.96 -14.75
CA LEU A 148 -1.27 -5.53 -15.94
C LEU A 148 -1.22 -6.63 -17.00
N GLU A 149 -0.92 -7.88 -16.61
CA GLU A 149 -1.02 -9.04 -17.51
C GLU A 149 -2.41 -9.13 -18.17
N ALA A 150 -3.48 -8.93 -17.39
CA ALA A 150 -4.86 -9.00 -17.87
C ALA A 150 -5.25 -7.82 -18.78
N PHE A 151 -4.59 -6.67 -18.67
CA PHE A 151 -4.73 -5.53 -19.56
C PHE A 151 -3.82 -5.61 -20.81
N GLY A 152 -2.82 -6.49 -20.78
CA GLY A 152 -1.76 -6.56 -21.80
C GLY A 152 -0.82 -5.36 -21.74
N LEU A 153 -0.56 -4.84 -20.55
CA LEU A 153 0.26 -3.66 -20.28
C LEU A 153 1.47 -4.01 -19.42
N THR A 154 2.50 -3.19 -19.47
CA THR A 154 3.66 -3.20 -18.58
C THR A 154 3.69 -1.93 -17.71
N PHE A 155 4.52 -1.92 -16.66
CA PHE A 155 4.73 -0.70 -15.87
C PHE A 155 5.44 0.41 -16.67
N GLU A 156 6.33 0.03 -17.58
CA GLU A 156 6.99 0.96 -18.49
C GLU A 156 5.97 1.69 -19.38
N GLU A 157 5.02 0.96 -19.98
CA GLU A 157 3.97 1.56 -20.80
C GLU A 157 3.04 2.49 -19.99
N ILE A 158 2.79 2.18 -18.71
CA ILE A 158 2.04 3.07 -17.84
C ILE A 158 2.81 4.36 -17.58
N TYR A 159 4.12 4.28 -17.36
CA TYR A 159 4.97 5.43 -17.14
C TYR A 159 5.10 6.31 -18.39
N GLU A 160 5.28 5.70 -19.56
CA GLU A 160 5.47 6.39 -20.84
C GLU A 160 4.18 7.01 -21.39
N THR A 161 3.02 6.47 -21.02
CA THR A 161 1.75 7.08 -21.40
C THR A 161 1.64 8.41 -20.66
N ASP A 162 1.65 9.51 -21.42
CA ASP A 162 1.61 10.92 -20.93
C ASP A 162 0.29 11.25 -20.18
N THR A 163 -0.27 10.27 -19.56
CA THR A 163 -1.47 10.32 -18.73
C THR A 163 -1.06 10.26 -17.25
N LYS A 164 -0.45 11.36 -16.78
CA LYS A 164 -0.40 11.68 -15.32
C LYS A 164 -1.79 11.68 -14.67
N THR A 165 -2.79 11.16 -15.35
CA THR A 165 -4.19 11.36 -14.98
C THR A 165 -5.13 10.20 -15.30
N VAL A 166 -4.67 9.02 -15.62
CA VAL A 166 -5.61 7.91 -15.87
C VAL A 166 -5.16 6.69 -15.09
N ILE A 167 -5.69 6.62 -14.01
CA ILE A 167 -6.25 5.51 -13.22
C ILE A 167 -6.30 5.95 -11.78
#